data_29c079b40843234a23a0991900a3b151
#
_entry.id   29c079b40843234a23a0991900a3b151
#
_cell.length_a   1.000
_cell.length_b   1.000
_cell.length_c   1.000
_cell.angle_alpha   90.00
_cell.angle_beta   90.00
_cell.angle_gamma   90.00
#
_symmetry.space_group_name_H-M   'P 1'
#
loop_
_entity.id
_entity.type
_entity.pdbx_description
1 polymer ?
#
loop_
_entity_poly.entity_id
_entity_poly.type
_entity_poly.pdbx_seq_one_letter_code
_entity_poly.pdbx_strand_id
1 'polypeptide(L)'
;MASTHGSPTPAPISPPGGEGRGFFHKHLLGIEGLNPLEIGYLLDIADSYVEQNRRANKKKSLLKGMTLINLFFETSTRTRTSFELAGKRLGCDVINMQTDASSIKKGETLLDTAITLNAMHPDILVVRHSESGAVKLLSEKVDGCVINAGDGRHEHPTQALLDALTIRRRKGRIEGLTVAICGDILHSRVARSNIHLLTTMGARVRVVAPPTLLPAAVERLGVEVFHDMRRGLENCDIVMMLRLQQERMRGSYLPSVREFFHFYGLDHAKLSAAKPDALIMHPGPMNRGVEIDTVVADDIHRSAIQEQVEMGVAVRMACLDVLTRKARETELKNGGAA
;
A
#
# COMPACT_ATOMS: atom_id res chain seq x y z
N MET A 1 -0.57 55.22 13.88
CA MET A 1 -0.35 54.64 12.54
C MET A 1 0.45 53.33 12.70
N ALA A 2 -0.23 52.23 12.67
CA ALA A 2 0.40 50.90 12.80
C ALA A 2 0.27 50.20 11.45
N SER A 3 1.40 50.01 10.78
CA SER A 3 1.51 49.30 9.50
C SER A 3 1.46 47.80 9.71
N THR A 4 0.39 47.18 9.19
CA THR A 4 0.24 45.72 9.12
C THR A 4 1.08 45.19 7.98
N HIS A 5 2.17 44.48 8.30
CA HIS A 5 2.91 43.67 7.35
C HIS A 5 2.13 42.36 7.12
N GLY A 6 1.48 42.26 6.00
CA GLY A 6 0.94 41.01 5.48
C GLY A 6 2.09 40.08 5.06
N SER A 7 2.17 38.90 5.63
CA SER A 7 3.09 37.84 5.20
C SER A 7 2.67 37.38 3.80
N PRO A 8 3.62 37.15 2.86
CA PRO A 8 3.29 36.69 1.52
C PRO A 8 2.78 35.25 1.55
N THR A 9 1.67 35.02 0.84
CA THR A 9 1.12 33.70 0.59
C THR A 9 2.17 32.85 -0.16
N PRO A 10 2.53 31.67 0.31
CA PRO A 10 3.48 30.83 -0.41
C PRO A 10 2.89 30.41 -1.76
N ALA A 11 3.69 30.61 -2.83
CA ALA A 11 3.33 30.19 -4.18
C ALA A 11 3.07 28.67 -4.26
N PRO A 12 2.21 28.21 -5.19
CA PRO A 12 1.99 26.78 -5.40
C PRO A 12 3.31 26.12 -5.77
N ILE A 13 3.69 25.10 -4.99
CA ILE A 13 4.88 24.28 -5.25
C ILE A 13 4.63 23.53 -6.55
N SER A 14 5.27 23.97 -7.63
CA SER A 14 5.38 23.19 -8.86
C SER A 14 6.14 21.90 -8.55
N PRO A 15 5.71 20.74 -9.06
CA PRO A 15 6.47 19.51 -8.88
C PRO A 15 7.86 19.68 -9.49
N PRO A 16 8.91 19.13 -8.88
CA PRO A 16 10.28 19.27 -9.38
C PRO A 16 10.37 18.66 -10.78
N GLY A 17 10.40 19.53 -11.81
CA GLY A 17 10.56 19.17 -13.20
C GLY A 17 12.04 18.86 -13.47
N GLY A 18 12.40 17.58 -13.45
CA GLY A 18 13.64 17.09 -14.07
C GLY A 18 13.26 16.15 -15.21
N GLU A 19 13.84 16.34 -16.39
CA GLU A 19 13.68 15.42 -17.52
C GLU A 19 14.02 13.99 -17.05
N GLY A 20 13.04 13.07 -17.17
CA GLY A 20 13.17 11.66 -16.74
C GLY A 20 12.44 11.28 -15.44
N ARG A 21 11.88 12.21 -14.66
CA ARG A 21 11.06 11.90 -13.48
C ARG A 21 9.58 11.89 -13.83
N GLY A 22 8.99 10.71 -13.88
CA GLY A 22 7.56 10.54 -14.16
C GLY A 22 7.12 9.12 -13.87
N PHE A 23 5.82 8.90 -13.90
CA PHE A 23 5.22 7.57 -13.83
C PHE A 23 4.44 7.38 -15.13
N PHE A 24 4.89 6.43 -15.96
CA PHE A 24 4.39 6.30 -17.34
C PHE A 24 3.49 5.08 -17.56
N HIS A 25 3.21 4.33 -16.52
CA HIS A 25 2.32 3.17 -16.59
C HIS A 25 0.85 3.61 -16.64
N LYS A 26 0.04 2.94 -17.47
CA LYS A 26 -1.41 3.13 -17.53
C LYS A 26 -2.11 2.63 -16.26
N HIS A 27 -1.57 1.58 -15.63
CA HIS A 27 -2.13 0.89 -14.48
C HIS A 27 -1.09 0.81 -13.36
N LEU A 28 -1.53 0.61 -12.12
CA LEU A 28 -0.68 0.25 -10.99
C LEU A 28 -1.06 -1.17 -10.51
N LEU A 29 -0.47 -2.19 -11.11
CA LEU A 29 -0.83 -3.59 -10.86
C LEU A 29 0.04 -4.25 -9.78
N GLY A 30 1.28 -3.79 -9.61
CA GLY A 30 2.25 -4.30 -8.66
C GLY A 30 3.36 -3.27 -8.41
N ILE A 31 4.29 -3.65 -7.58
CA ILE A 31 5.57 -2.96 -7.37
C ILE A 31 6.66 -3.58 -8.25
N GLU A 32 6.56 -4.89 -8.49
CA GLU A 32 7.49 -5.57 -9.39
C GLU A 32 7.53 -4.87 -10.75
N GLY A 33 8.75 -4.55 -11.22
CA GLY A 33 8.98 -3.82 -12.47
C GLY A 33 8.99 -2.29 -12.36
N LEU A 34 8.66 -1.70 -11.22
CA LEU A 34 8.90 -0.27 -10.97
C LEU A 34 10.37 -0.02 -10.62
N ASN A 35 10.91 1.08 -11.14
CA ASN A 35 12.26 1.51 -10.81
C ASN A 35 12.28 2.51 -9.63
N PRO A 36 13.46 2.80 -9.03
CA PRO A 36 13.57 3.70 -7.89
C PRO A 36 13.06 5.12 -8.15
N LEU A 37 13.18 5.62 -9.39
CA LEU A 37 12.74 6.97 -9.75
C LEU A 37 11.20 7.06 -9.78
N GLU A 38 10.53 6.04 -10.31
CA GLU A 38 9.06 5.95 -10.34
C GLU A 38 8.48 5.82 -8.92
N ILE A 39 9.07 4.95 -8.09
CA ILE A 39 8.70 4.82 -6.69
C ILE A 39 8.92 6.15 -5.96
N GLY A 40 10.11 6.75 -6.10
CA GLY A 40 10.43 8.05 -5.50
C GLY A 40 9.45 9.15 -5.90
N TYR A 41 9.08 9.21 -7.19
CA TYR A 41 8.10 10.17 -7.71
C TYR A 41 6.71 10.02 -7.07
N LEU A 42 6.21 8.78 -6.94
CA LEU A 42 4.94 8.52 -6.25
C LEU A 42 5.00 8.91 -4.78
N LEU A 43 6.11 8.61 -4.10
CA LEU A 43 6.31 8.97 -2.71
C LEU A 43 6.39 10.49 -2.49
N ASP A 44 7.01 11.25 -3.41
CA ASP A 44 7.12 12.71 -3.31
C ASP A 44 5.75 13.39 -3.47
N ILE A 45 4.94 12.92 -4.41
CA ILE A 45 3.57 13.38 -4.59
C ILE A 45 2.72 13.02 -3.37
N ALA A 46 2.85 11.79 -2.87
CA ALA A 46 2.13 11.34 -1.69
C ALA A 46 2.48 12.19 -0.45
N ASP A 47 3.74 12.56 -0.29
CA ASP A 47 4.19 13.42 0.81
C ASP A 47 3.49 14.80 0.78
N SER A 48 3.34 15.39 -0.40
CA SER A 48 2.58 16.64 -0.57
C SER A 48 1.10 16.49 -0.17
N TYR A 49 0.50 15.32 -0.40
CA TYR A 49 -0.85 15.02 0.02
C TYR A 49 -0.99 14.76 1.51
N VAL A 50 0.05 14.30 2.22
CA VAL A 50 0.04 14.23 3.69
C VAL A 50 -0.19 15.61 4.27
N GLU A 51 0.58 16.61 3.84
CA GLU A 51 0.44 17.98 4.31
C GLU A 51 -0.92 18.59 3.93
N GLN A 52 -1.42 18.29 2.73
CA GLN A 52 -2.77 18.70 2.31
C GLN A 52 -3.86 18.10 3.20
N ASN A 53 -3.73 16.83 3.58
CA ASN A 53 -4.70 16.12 4.40
C ASN A 53 -4.80 16.62 5.84
N ARG A 54 -3.76 17.29 6.33
CA ARG A 54 -3.70 17.91 7.66
C ARG A 54 -4.34 19.31 7.71
N ARG A 55 -4.61 19.94 6.54
CA ARG A 55 -5.26 21.26 6.45
C ARG A 55 -6.76 21.16 6.74
N ALA A 56 -7.36 22.30 7.13
CA ALA A 56 -8.81 22.36 7.34
C ALA A 56 -9.59 22.03 6.05
N ASN A 57 -9.22 22.65 4.93
CA ASN A 57 -9.77 22.30 3.61
C ASN A 57 -8.92 21.20 2.96
N LYS A 58 -9.48 19.99 2.90
CA LYS A 58 -8.84 18.78 2.37
C LYS A 58 -9.24 18.48 0.94
N LYS A 59 -10.27 19.16 0.41
CA LYS A 59 -10.82 18.89 -0.93
C LYS A 59 -10.04 19.62 -2.02
N LYS A 60 -9.91 18.97 -3.17
CA LYS A 60 -9.45 19.50 -4.45
C LYS A 60 -10.47 19.14 -5.52
N SER A 61 -10.48 19.86 -6.62
CA SER A 61 -11.31 19.57 -7.81
C SER A 61 -10.49 18.93 -8.94
N LEU A 62 -9.39 18.26 -8.60
CA LEU A 62 -8.43 17.75 -9.57
C LEU A 62 -9.02 16.69 -10.50
N LEU A 63 -9.93 15.85 -9.96
CA LEU A 63 -10.60 14.76 -10.68
C LEU A 63 -12.10 15.01 -10.81
N LYS A 64 -12.51 16.29 -10.86
CA LYS A 64 -13.91 16.66 -11.05
C LYS A 64 -14.41 16.14 -12.41
N GLY A 65 -15.53 15.44 -12.42
CA GLY A 65 -16.11 14.80 -13.60
C GLY A 65 -15.62 13.39 -13.89
N MET A 66 -14.55 12.94 -13.21
CA MET A 66 -14.06 11.56 -13.34
C MET A 66 -14.79 10.60 -12.40
N THR A 67 -15.00 9.38 -12.86
CA THR A 67 -15.67 8.31 -12.11
C THR A 67 -14.64 7.26 -11.63
N LEU A 68 -14.64 7.02 -10.32
CA LEU A 68 -13.85 5.97 -9.67
C LEU A 68 -14.77 4.86 -9.18
N ILE A 69 -14.54 3.63 -9.62
CA ILE A 69 -15.24 2.44 -9.11
C ILE A 69 -14.31 1.62 -8.22
N ASN A 70 -14.67 1.47 -6.95
CA ASN A 70 -14.05 0.52 -6.03
C ASN A 70 -14.74 -0.85 -6.19
N LEU A 71 -14.11 -1.78 -6.88
CA LEU A 71 -14.60 -3.12 -7.16
C LEU A 71 -13.92 -4.15 -6.26
N PHE A 72 -14.60 -4.58 -5.21
CA PHE A 72 -14.04 -5.44 -4.17
C PHE A 72 -14.73 -6.79 -4.12
N PHE A 73 -14.01 -7.85 -4.48
CA PHE A 73 -14.44 -9.25 -4.40
C PHE A 73 -14.06 -9.90 -3.05
N GLU A 74 -13.25 -9.23 -2.26
CA GLU A 74 -12.94 -9.59 -0.86
C GLU A 74 -13.33 -8.44 0.07
N THR A 75 -13.80 -8.73 1.27
CA THR A 75 -14.07 -7.72 2.29
C THR A 75 -12.80 -6.97 2.68
N SER A 76 -12.85 -5.65 2.64
CA SER A 76 -11.76 -4.79 3.08
C SER A 76 -12.25 -3.39 3.44
N THR A 77 -12.63 -3.21 4.69
CA THR A 77 -13.13 -1.91 5.18
C THR A 77 -12.09 -0.81 5.02
N ARG A 78 -10.87 -1.01 5.54
CA ARG A 78 -9.82 0.02 5.52
C ARG A 78 -9.42 0.43 4.11
N THR A 79 -9.10 -0.52 3.23
CA THR A 79 -8.62 -0.21 1.88
C THR A 79 -9.70 0.48 1.07
N ARG A 80 -10.95 -0.03 1.10
CA ARG A 80 -12.08 0.57 0.40
C ARG A 80 -12.34 2.00 0.89
N THR A 81 -12.51 2.19 2.21
CA THR A 81 -12.75 3.52 2.79
C THR A 81 -11.62 4.50 2.47
N SER A 82 -10.38 4.05 2.47
CA SER A 82 -9.23 4.90 2.15
C SER A 82 -9.20 5.33 0.68
N PHE A 83 -9.55 4.45 -0.28
CA PHE A 83 -9.72 4.84 -1.69
C PHE A 83 -10.93 5.74 -1.91
N GLU A 84 -12.05 5.44 -1.25
CA GLU A 84 -13.23 6.30 -1.30
C GLU A 84 -12.90 7.71 -0.80
N LEU A 85 -12.21 7.81 0.34
CA LEU A 85 -11.79 9.08 0.90
C LEU A 85 -10.81 9.83 -0.02
N ALA A 86 -9.85 9.12 -0.62
CA ALA A 86 -8.90 9.67 -1.57
C ALA A 86 -9.59 10.24 -2.82
N GLY A 87 -10.49 9.48 -3.45
CA GLY A 87 -11.26 9.92 -4.61
C GLY A 87 -12.12 11.16 -4.29
N LYS A 88 -12.88 11.11 -3.20
CA LYS A 88 -13.73 12.23 -2.76
C LYS A 88 -12.92 13.50 -2.42
N ARG A 89 -11.70 13.35 -1.88
CA ARG A 89 -10.81 14.51 -1.63
C ARG A 89 -10.28 15.14 -2.91
N LEU A 90 -10.11 14.33 -3.96
CA LEU A 90 -9.68 14.82 -5.28
C LEU A 90 -10.84 15.31 -6.16
N GLY A 91 -12.10 15.16 -5.70
CA GLY A 91 -13.30 15.63 -6.39
C GLY A 91 -13.91 14.62 -7.36
N CYS A 92 -13.51 13.35 -7.28
CA CYS A 92 -14.01 12.27 -8.10
C CYS A 92 -15.38 11.79 -7.64
N ASP A 93 -16.23 11.35 -8.58
CA ASP A 93 -17.45 10.60 -8.29
C ASP A 93 -17.07 9.16 -7.94
N VAL A 94 -17.35 8.76 -6.70
CA VAL A 94 -16.89 7.46 -6.19
C VAL A 94 -18.05 6.49 -6.01
N ILE A 95 -17.96 5.36 -6.67
CA ILE A 95 -18.91 4.25 -6.58
C ILE A 95 -18.23 3.07 -5.88
N ASN A 96 -18.85 2.57 -4.81
CA ASN A 96 -18.38 1.36 -4.13
C ASN A 96 -19.24 0.17 -4.56
N MET A 97 -18.62 -0.79 -5.20
CA MET A 97 -19.23 -2.06 -5.56
C MET A 97 -18.61 -3.17 -4.71
N GLN A 98 -19.45 -3.82 -3.95
CA GLN A 98 -19.08 -5.05 -3.27
C GLN A 98 -19.81 -6.17 -4.00
N THR A 99 -19.05 -7.02 -4.67
CA THR A 99 -19.62 -8.21 -5.30
C THR A 99 -19.85 -9.24 -4.20
N ASP A 100 -21.05 -9.21 -3.63
CA ASP A 100 -21.50 -10.29 -2.78
C ASP A 100 -21.51 -11.58 -3.61
N ALA A 101 -21.34 -12.70 -2.91
CA ALA A 101 -21.42 -14.04 -3.49
C ALA A 101 -22.70 -14.31 -4.32
N SER A 102 -23.63 -13.37 -4.38
CA SER A 102 -24.86 -13.44 -5.17
C SER A 102 -24.64 -13.23 -6.67
N SER A 103 -23.74 -12.32 -7.11
CA SER A 103 -23.46 -12.13 -8.55
C SER A 103 -22.66 -13.30 -9.09
N ILE A 104 -21.65 -13.77 -8.34
CA ILE A 104 -20.90 -14.99 -8.65
C ILE A 104 -21.82 -16.22 -8.65
N LYS A 105 -22.80 -16.28 -7.73
CA LYS A 105 -23.80 -17.35 -7.68
C LYS A 105 -24.75 -17.37 -8.90
N LYS A 106 -24.87 -16.25 -9.62
CA LYS A 106 -25.63 -16.18 -10.89
C LYS A 106 -24.83 -16.62 -12.11
N GLY A 107 -23.55 -17.04 -11.94
CA GLY A 107 -22.69 -17.52 -13.01
C GLY A 107 -21.97 -16.42 -13.79
N GLU A 108 -22.00 -15.17 -13.33
CA GLU A 108 -21.26 -14.07 -13.94
C GLU A 108 -19.75 -14.27 -13.75
N THR A 109 -19.00 -14.23 -14.84
CA THR A 109 -17.54 -14.34 -14.83
C THR A 109 -16.88 -12.98 -14.53
N LEU A 110 -15.61 -12.99 -14.11
CA LEU A 110 -14.83 -11.76 -13.95
C LEU A 110 -14.76 -10.95 -15.26
N LEU A 111 -14.74 -11.63 -16.40
CA LEU A 111 -14.74 -11.00 -17.73
C LEU A 111 -16.07 -10.30 -18.04
N ASP A 112 -17.19 -10.93 -17.72
CA ASP A 112 -18.52 -10.33 -17.91
C ASP A 112 -18.66 -9.07 -17.03
N THR A 113 -18.20 -9.15 -15.78
CA THR A 113 -18.15 -7.99 -14.89
C THR A 113 -17.27 -6.87 -15.47
N ALA A 114 -16.08 -7.20 -16.01
CA ALA A 114 -15.18 -6.23 -16.62
C ALA A 114 -15.82 -5.54 -17.84
N ILE A 115 -16.45 -6.30 -18.74
CA ILE A 115 -17.12 -5.79 -19.94
C ILE A 115 -18.30 -4.88 -19.56
N THR A 116 -19.11 -5.32 -18.59
CA THR A 116 -20.26 -4.54 -18.10
C THR A 116 -19.82 -3.21 -17.50
N LEU A 117 -18.76 -3.23 -16.69
CA LEU A 117 -18.23 -2.00 -16.09
C LEU A 117 -17.58 -1.09 -17.12
N ASN A 118 -16.87 -1.66 -18.10
CA ASN A 118 -16.24 -0.88 -19.15
C ASN A 118 -17.26 -0.12 -20.01
N ALA A 119 -18.45 -0.72 -20.24
CA ALA A 119 -19.56 -0.06 -20.94
C ALA A 119 -20.16 1.14 -20.19
N MET A 120 -19.85 1.31 -18.90
CA MET A 120 -20.20 2.48 -18.08
C MET A 120 -19.14 3.59 -18.13
N HIS A 121 -18.06 3.37 -18.87
CA HIS A 121 -16.95 4.31 -19.08
C HIS A 121 -16.32 4.87 -17.79
N PRO A 122 -15.95 4.04 -16.80
CA PRO A 122 -15.23 4.53 -15.63
C PRO A 122 -13.80 4.95 -15.98
N ASP A 123 -13.32 6.03 -15.40
CA ASP A 123 -11.94 6.50 -15.58
C ASP A 123 -10.94 5.67 -14.77
N ILE A 124 -11.37 5.24 -13.58
CA ILE A 124 -10.53 4.54 -12.61
C ILE A 124 -11.26 3.34 -12.03
N LEU A 125 -10.62 2.16 -12.09
CA LEU A 125 -11.06 0.97 -11.36
C LEU A 125 -10.04 0.61 -10.29
N VAL A 126 -10.50 0.53 -9.04
CA VAL A 126 -9.72 0.02 -7.90
C VAL A 126 -10.21 -1.39 -7.61
N VAL A 127 -9.38 -2.38 -7.87
CA VAL A 127 -9.81 -3.78 -7.85
C VAL A 127 -9.11 -4.55 -6.74
N ARG A 128 -9.90 -5.30 -5.96
CA ARG A 128 -9.39 -6.25 -4.96
C ARG A 128 -10.01 -7.63 -5.20
N HIS A 129 -9.18 -8.66 -5.33
CA HIS A 129 -9.62 -10.01 -5.66
C HIS A 129 -8.93 -11.09 -4.82
N SER A 130 -9.59 -12.25 -4.62
CA SER A 130 -9.02 -13.42 -3.91
C SER A 130 -7.95 -14.15 -4.72
N GLU A 131 -8.03 -14.10 -6.05
CA GLU A 131 -7.13 -14.81 -6.94
C GLU A 131 -6.01 -13.92 -7.46
N SER A 132 -4.78 -14.45 -7.43
CA SER A 132 -3.61 -13.79 -8.01
C SER A 132 -3.72 -13.67 -9.52
N GLY A 133 -3.41 -12.51 -10.08
CA GLY A 133 -3.49 -12.24 -11.53
C GLY A 133 -4.85 -11.78 -12.03
N ALA A 134 -5.92 -11.90 -11.23
CA ALA A 134 -7.26 -11.46 -11.61
C ALA A 134 -7.32 -9.96 -11.97
N VAL A 135 -6.58 -9.12 -11.23
CA VAL A 135 -6.53 -7.67 -11.49
C VAL A 135 -5.83 -7.36 -12.81
N LYS A 136 -4.76 -8.11 -13.15
CA LYS A 136 -4.09 -7.99 -14.45
C LYS A 136 -5.02 -8.36 -15.57
N LEU A 137 -5.71 -9.51 -15.48
CA LEU A 137 -6.67 -9.95 -16.50
C LEU A 137 -7.77 -8.88 -16.73
N LEU A 138 -8.28 -8.28 -15.66
CA LEU A 138 -9.28 -7.22 -15.76
C LEU A 138 -8.71 -5.96 -16.41
N SER A 139 -7.47 -5.59 -16.12
CA SER A 139 -6.83 -4.40 -16.71
C SER A 139 -6.66 -4.47 -18.23
N GLU A 140 -6.61 -5.68 -18.79
CA GLU A 140 -6.53 -5.91 -20.24
C GLU A 140 -7.88 -5.79 -20.95
N LYS A 141 -8.98 -5.65 -20.21
CA LYS A 141 -10.37 -5.65 -20.72
C LYS A 141 -11.11 -4.34 -20.48
N VAL A 142 -10.45 -3.33 -19.92
CA VAL A 142 -11.05 -2.03 -19.61
C VAL A 142 -10.21 -0.86 -20.12
N ASP A 143 -10.91 0.22 -20.49
CA ASP A 143 -10.28 1.42 -21.04
C ASP A 143 -9.69 2.32 -19.95
N GLY A 144 -10.34 2.39 -18.81
CA GLY A 144 -9.89 3.17 -17.65
C GLY A 144 -8.59 2.65 -17.04
N CYS A 145 -7.95 3.45 -16.17
CA CYS A 145 -6.80 2.99 -15.42
C CYS A 145 -7.20 2.04 -14.27
N VAL A 146 -6.36 1.05 -13.99
CA VAL A 146 -6.62 0.04 -12.95
C VAL A 146 -5.57 0.12 -11.86
N ILE A 147 -6.03 0.11 -10.59
CA ILE A 147 -5.19 0.03 -9.40
C ILE A 147 -5.47 -1.28 -8.67
N ASN A 148 -4.43 -2.05 -8.43
CA ASN A 148 -4.48 -3.26 -7.62
C ASN A 148 -4.59 -2.91 -6.13
N ALA A 149 -5.74 -3.18 -5.52
CA ALA A 149 -5.99 -3.03 -4.09
C ALA A 149 -5.77 -4.34 -3.30
N GLY A 150 -5.08 -5.29 -3.91
CA GLY A 150 -4.68 -6.58 -3.38
C GLY A 150 -5.31 -7.75 -4.13
N ASP A 151 -4.49 -8.58 -4.77
CA ASP A 151 -4.89 -9.78 -5.48
C ASP A 151 -4.21 -11.03 -4.90
N GLY A 152 -5.00 -11.97 -4.43
CA GLY A 152 -4.55 -13.24 -3.90
C GLY A 152 -3.39 -13.12 -2.90
N ARG A 153 -2.30 -13.82 -3.22
CA ARG A 153 -1.01 -13.75 -2.52
C ARG A 153 0.05 -12.97 -3.33
N HIS A 154 -0.37 -12.32 -4.41
CA HIS A 154 0.51 -11.71 -5.39
C HIS A 154 1.01 -10.35 -4.91
N GLU A 155 0.21 -9.27 -5.04
CA GLU A 155 0.66 -7.94 -4.67
C GLU A 155 -0.43 -7.05 -4.05
N HIS A 156 0.02 -6.02 -3.34
CA HIS A 156 -0.78 -4.89 -2.85
C HIS A 156 0.05 -3.60 -2.91
N PRO A 157 0.26 -3.04 -4.12
CA PRO A 157 1.24 -1.98 -4.35
C PRO A 157 1.03 -0.75 -3.48
N THR A 158 -0.22 -0.30 -3.29
CA THR A 158 -0.47 0.88 -2.45
C THR A 158 -0.20 0.65 -0.96
N GLN A 159 -0.15 -0.61 -0.50
CA GLN A 159 0.29 -0.92 0.86
C GLN A 159 1.81 -0.76 0.97
N ALA A 160 2.59 -1.32 0.05
CA ALA A 160 4.03 -1.16 0.07
C ALA A 160 4.45 0.32 -0.06
N LEU A 161 3.76 1.09 -0.91
CA LEU A 161 4.02 2.53 -1.04
C LEU A 161 3.72 3.31 0.24
N LEU A 162 2.62 3.02 0.95
CA LEU A 162 2.34 3.69 2.22
C LEU A 162 3.31 3.28 3.33
N ASP A 163 3.74 2.03 3.34
CA ASP A 163 4.77 1.53 4.26
C ASP A 163 6.10 2.25 3.99
N ALA A 164 6.51 2.36 2.74
CA ALA A 164 7.71 3.08 2.32
C ALA A 164 7.64 4.58 2.65
N LEU A 165 6.48 5.23 2.45
CA LEU A 165 6.29 6.63 2.84
C LEU A 165 6.42 6.82 4.35
N THR A 166 5.84 5.92 5.14
CA THR A 166 5.96 5.92 6.60
C THR A 166 7.42 5.79 7.03
N ILE A 167 8.15 4.83 6.45
CA ILE A 167 9.58 4.64 6.70
C ILE A 167 10.37 5.91 6.36
N ARG A 168 10.16 6.45 5.15
CA ARG A 168 10.89 7.64 4.68
C ARG A 168 10.64 8.85 5.58
N ARG A 169 9.41 9.06 6.03
CA ARG A 169 9.08 10.17 6.95
C ARG A 169 9.69 10.00 8.35
N ARG A 170 9.75 8.79 8.86
CA ARG A 170 10.26 8.52 10.23
C ARG A 170 11.79 8.38 10.28
N LYS A 171 12.40 7.81 9.23
CA LYS A 171 13.86 7.53 9.18
C LYS A 171 14.62 8.44 8.22
N GLY A 172 13.95 9.31 7.46
CA GLY A 172 14.57 10.23 6.49
C GLY A 172 15.03 9.57 5.19
N ARG A 173 15.12 8.24 5.14
CA ARG A 173 15.61 7.47 3.99
C ARG A 173 15.01 6.06 3.98
N ILE A 174 15.23 5.32 2.90
CA ILE A 174 14.95 3.88 2.79
C ILE A 174 16.26 3.13 2.53
N GLU A 175 17.10 3.67 1.66
CA GLU A 175 18.39 3.07 1.28
C GLU A 175 19.27 2.79 2.50
N GLY A 176 19.87 1.60 2.51
CA GLY A 176 20.78 1.14 3.56
C GLY A 176 20.13 0.78 4.90
N LEU A 177 18.81 0.93 5.07
CA LEU A 177 18.10 0.46 6.26
C LEU A 177 17.99 -1.06 6.24
N THR A 178 17.99 -1.67 7.43
CA THR A 178 17.71 -3.10 7.61
C THR A 178 16.28 -3.26 8.09
N VAL A 179 15.47 -3.96 7.30
CA VAL A 179 14.03 -4.16 7.55
C VAL A 179 13.75 -5.65 7.76
N ALA A 180 13.24 -6.02 8.93
CA ALA A 180 12.75 -7.37 9.19
C ALA A 180 11.24 -7.45 8.93
N ILE A 181 10.81 -8.32 8.03
CA ILE A 181 9.41 -8.66 7.78
C ILE A 181 9.13 -10.01 8.44
N CYS A 182 8.26 -10.02 9.45
CA CYS A 182 8.09 -11.14 10.35
C CYS A 182 6.68 -11.71 10.32
N GLY A 183 6.53 -13.04 10.31
CA GLY A 183 5.25 -13.73 10.43
C GLY A 183 4.86 -14.55 9.22
N ASP A 184 3.62 -14.44 8.74
CA ASP A 184 3.10 -15.22 7.62
C ASP A 184 3.55 -14.64 6.27
N ILE A 185 4.74 -14.99 5.83
CA ILE A 185 5.31 -14.54 4.55
C ILE A 185 4.63 -15.24 3.37
N LEU A 186 4.33 -16.54 3.52
CA LEU A 186 3.81 -17.40 2.45
C LEU A 186 2.46 -16.92 1.90
N HIS A 187 1.57 -16.46 2.78
CA HIS A 187 0.21 -16.06 2.38
C HIS A 187 0.06 -14.54 2.23
N SER A 188 1.13 -13.77 2.47
CA SER A 188 1.06 -12.32 2.54
C SER A 188 1.47 -11.64 1.22
N ARG A 189 0.49 -11.11 0.49
CA ARG A 189 0.73 -10.17 -0.63
C ARG A 189 1.44 -8.89 -0.17
N VAL A 190 1.26 -8.49 1.09
CA VAL A 190 1.94 -7.31 1.67
C VAL A 190 3.43 -7.58 1.83
N ALA A 191 3.82 -8.79 2.29
CA ALA A 191 5.23 -9.18 2.34
C ALA A 191 5.88 -9.07 0.97
N ARG A 192 5.25 -9.65 -0.07
CA ARG A 192 5.79 -9.65 -1.43
C ARG A 192 5.98 -8.25 -1.98
N SER A 193 4.95 -7.39 -1.91
CA SER A 193 5.07 -6.01 -2.39
C SER A 193 6.11 -5.19 -1.62
N ASN A 194 6.23 -5.38 -0.30
CA ASN A 194 7.26 -4.71 0.48
C ASN A 194 8.67 -5.24 0.16
N ILE A 195 8.83 -6.54 -0.08
CA ILE A 195 10.12 -7.10 -0.51
C ILE A 195 10.54 -6.44 -1.82
N HIS A 196 9.69 -6.43 -2.85
CA HIS A 196 10.00 -5.78 -4.13
C HIS A 196 10.34 -4.30 -3.95
N LEU A 197 9.53 -3.54 -3.21
CA LEU A 197 9.76 -2.11 -3.04
C LEU A 197 11.06 -1.82 -2.27
N LEU A 198 11.24 -2.46 -1.13
CA LEU A 198 12.36 -2.17 -0.23
C LEU A 198 13.70 -2.59 -0.84
N THR A 199 13.77 -3.75 -1.52
CA THR A 199 14.98 -4.18 -2.23
C THR A 199 15.28 -3.24 -3.40
N THR A 200 14.28 -2.85 -4.20
CA THR A 200 14.43 -1.86 -5.28
C THR A 200 14.95 -0.52 -4.77
N MET A 201 14.50 -0.09 -3.58
CA MET A 201 14.94 1.16 -2.94
C MET A 201 16.25 1.04 -2.13
N GLY A 202 16.96 -0.09 -2.23
CA GLY A 202 18.28 -0.28 -1.63
C GLY A 202 18.28 -0.60 -0.12
N ALA A 203 17.17 -1.03 0.46
CA ALA A 203 17.14 -1.55 1.82
C ALA A 203 17.61 -3.00 1.87
N ARG A 204 18.17 -3.42 3.00
CA ARG A 204 18.44 -4.83 3.32
C ARG A 204 17.20 -5.45 3.94
N VAL A 205 16.60 -6.40 3.26
CA VAL A 205 15.36 -7.03 3.71
C VAL A 205 15.66 -8.40 4.30
N ARG A 206 15.14 -8.63 5.49
CA ARG A 206 15.12 -9.94 6.17
C ARG A 206 13.69 -10.43 6.27
N VAL A 207 13.50 -11.73 6.07
CA VAL A 207 12.24 -12.40 6.36
C VAL A 207 12.42 -13.34 7.54
N VAL A 208 11.51 -13.26 8.51
CA VAL A 208 11.60 -14.02 9.76
C VAL A 208 10.31 -14.81 9.96
N ALA A 209 10.38 -16.12 9.80
CA ALA A 209 9.20 -16.97 9.89
C ALA A 209 9.56 -18.44 10.15
N PRO A 210 8.62 -19.27 10.65
CA PRO A 210 8.80 -20.72 10.63
C PRO A 210 8.90 -21.23 9.17
N PRO A 211 9.63 -22.32 8.92
CA PRO A 211 9.80 -22.88 7.57
C PRO A 211 8.48 -23.10 6.83
N THR A 212 7.43 -23.49 7.55
CA THR A 212 6.09 -23.72 7.00
C THR A 212 5.37 -22.48 6.48
N LEU A 213 5.79 -21.28 6.89
CA LEU A 213 5.24 -19.99 6.48
C LEU A 213 6.17 -19.18 5.56
N LEU A 214 7.16 -19.84 4.96
CA LEU A 214 8.04 -19.25 3.95
C LEU A 214 7.73 -19.81 2.57
N PRO A 215 7.69 -18.98 1.53
CA PRO A 215 7.68 -19.46 0.15
C PRO A 215 8.97 -20.22 -0.17
N ALA A 216 8.86 -21.26 -0.99
CA ALA A 216 10.05 -21.94 -1.51
C ALA A 216 10.94 -20.95 -2.29
N ALA A 217 12.25 -21.01 -2.04
CA ALA A 217 13.25 -20.16 -2.70
C ALA A 217 12.99 -18.64 -2.56
N VAL A 218 12.46 -18.20 -1.42
CA VAL A 218 12.18 -16.79 -1.13
C VAL A 218 13.45 -15.92 -1.20
N GLU A 219 14.62 -16.48 -0.99
CA GLU A 219 15.94 -15.84 -1.11
C GLU A 219 16.17 -15.25 -2.51
N ARG A 220 15.54 -15.82 -3.56
CA ARG A 220 15.61 -15.29 -4.93
C ARG A 220 14.99 -13.90 -5.09
N LEU A 221 14.19 -13.46 -4.10
CA LEU A 221 13.68 -12.10 -4.04
C LEU A 221 14.69 -11.10 -3.43
N GLY A 222 15.94 -11.53 -3.17
CA GLY A 222 16.99 -10.67 -2.63
C GLY A 222 16.89 -10.44 -1.12
N VAL A 223 16.31 -11.40 -0.38
CA VAL A 223 16.13 -11.30 1.07
C VAL A 223 17.01 -12.31 1.83
N GLU A 224 17.35 -11.96 3.07
CA GLU A 224 17.97 -12.87 4.03
C GLU A 224 16.87 -13.59 4.83
N VAL A 225 17.02 -14.91 5.03
CA VAL A 225 16.02 -15.74 5.72
C VAL A 225 16.47 -16.10 7.14
N PHE A 226 15.58 -15.90 8.10
CA PHE A 226 15.79 -16.25 9.50
C PHE A 226 14.61 -17.07 10.05
N HIS A 227 14.94 -18.07 10.86
CA HIS A 227 13.96 -18.91 11.57
C HIS A 227 13.90 -18.61 13.06
N ASP A 228 14.75 -17.70 13.54
CA ASP A 228 14.79 -17.22 14.92
C ASP A 228 14.55 -15.72 14.95
N MET A 229 13.58 -15.27 15.77
CA MET A 229 13.18 -13.86 15.85
C MET A 229 14.33 -12.97 16.33
N ARG A 230 15.06 -13.36 17.38
CA ARG A 230 16.11 -12.50 17.95
C ARG A 230 17.24 -12.30 16.95
N ARG A 231 17.66 -13.36 16.27
CA ARG A 231 18.69 -13.28 15.22
C ARG A 231 18.22 -12.49 14.01
N GLY A 232 16.96 -12.67 13.59
CA GLY A 232 16.39 -11.93 12.46
C GLY A 232 16.21 -10.44 12.75
N LEU A 233 15.94 -10.07 14.01
CA LEU A 233 15.75 -8.69 14.45
C LEU A 233 17.06 -7.98 14.80
N GLU A 234 18.18 -8.69 14.91
CA GLU A 234 19.45 -8.12 15.39
C GLU A 234 19.86 -6.89 14.58
N ASN A 235 19.99 -5.74 15.27
CA ASN A 235 20.34 -4.45 14.68
C ASN A 235 19.43 -3.96 13.52
N CYS A 236 18.19 -4.44 13.44
CA CYS A 236 17.22 -3.92 12.47
C CYS A 236 16.80 -2.49 12.80
N ASP A 237 16.60 -1.69 11.74
CA ASP A 237 16.04 -0.34 11.81
C ASP A 237 14.51 -0.36 11.88
N ILE A 238 13.91 -1.42 11.29
CA ILE A 238 12.46 -1.56 11.14
C ILE A 238 12.05 -3.00 11.38
N VAL A 239 10.98 -3.19 12.14
CA VAL A 239 10.34 -4.48 12.38
C VAL A 239 8.90 -4.39 11.87
N MET A 240 8.62 -5.06 10.77
CA MET A 240 7.29 -5.13 10.17
C MET A 240 6.66 -6.48 10.51
N MET A 241 5.63 -6.46 11.35
CA MET A 241 4.87 -7.65 11.71
C MET A 241 3.76 -7.89 10.71
N LEU A 242 3.52 -9.13 10.35
CA LEU A 242 2.44 -9.55 9.47
C LEU A 242 1.38 -10.31 10.24
N ARG A 243 0.12 -10.05 9.88
CA ARG A 243 -1.01 -10.81 10.42
C ARG A 243 -0.91 -12.28 10.04
N LEU A 244 -1.17 -13.17 11.00
CA LEU A 244 -1.33 -14.59 10.74
C LEU A 244 -2.65 -14.84 10.00
N GLN A 245 -2.58 -15.26 8.72
CA GLN A 245 -3.73 -15.35 7.82
C GLN A 245 -4.37 -16.74 7.88
N GLN A 246 -4.93 -17.10 9.04
CA GLN A 246 -5.52 -18.43 9.29
C GLN A 246 -6.60 -18.81 8.26
N GLU A 247 -7.38 -17.83 7.78
CA GLU A 247 -8.41 -18.01 6.77
C GLU A 247 -7.87 -18.46 5.38
N ARG A 248 -6.57 -18.30 5.15
CA ARG A 248 -5.88 -18.72 3.92
C ARG A 248 -5.07 -20.02 4.09
N MET A 249 -4.97 -20.52 5.31
CA MET A 249 -4.25 -21.74 5.62
C MET A 249 -5.16 -22.95 5.40
N ARG A 250 -4.84 -23.76 4.41
CA ARG A 250 -5.47 -25.08 4.20
C ARG A 250 -4.47 -26.13 4.69
N GLY A 251 -4.69 -26.67 5.90
CA GLY A 251 -3.83 -27.67 6.52
C GLY A 251 -3.11 -27.17 7.79
N SER A 252 -2.22 -28.01 8.33
CA SER A 252 -1.53 -27.78 9.60
C SER A 252 -0.21 -27.04 9.35
N TYR A 253 -0.24 -25.73 9.20
CA TYR A 253 0.95 -24.89 9.05
C TYR A 253 1.63 -24.55 10.38
N LEU A 254 0.86 -24.57 11.47
CA LEU A 254 1.30 -24.21 12.80
C LEU A 254 0.71 -25.17 13.84
N PRO A 255 1.46 -25.56 14.88
CA PRO A 255 0.95 -26.40 15.96
C PRO A 255 -0.16 -25.69 16.78
N SER A 256 0.05 -24.41 17.12
CA SER A 256 -0.91 -23.57 17.81
C SER A 256 -0.57 -22.09 17.68
N VAL A 257 -1.59 -21.23 17.88
CA VAL A 257 -1.40 -19.76 17.94
C VAL A 257 -0.50 -19.35 19.12
N ARG A 258 -0.61 -20.05 20.26
CA ARG A 258 0.20 -19.78 21.46
C ARG A 258 1.69 -20.08 21.20
N GLU A 259 1.97 -21.18 20.52
CA GLU A 259 3.33 -21.55 20.14
C GLU A 259 3.90 -20.56 19.11
N PHE A 260 3.09 -20.15 18.13
CA PHE A 260 3.48 -19.11 17.18
C PHE A 260 3.85 -17.81 17.91
N PHE A 261 3.04 -17.33 18.86
CA PHE A 261 3.37 -16.14 19.63
C PHE A 261 4.67 -16.31 20.42
N HIS A 262 4.86 -17.46 21.05
CA HIS A 262 6.06 -17.74 21.83
C HIS A 262 7.33 -17.60 21.00
N PHE A 263 7.37 -18.13 19.78
CA PHE A 263 8.57 -18.11 18.95
C PHE A 263 8.63 -16.88 18.02
N TYR A 264 7.51 -16.43 17.44
CA TYR A 264 7.46 -15.46 16.37
C TYR A 264 6.62 -14.21 16.67
N GLY A 265 5.84 -14.18 17.73
CA GLY A 265 5.14 -12.99 18.19
C GLY A 265 6.11 -11.95 18.73
N LEU A 266 5.92 -10.69 18.36
CA LEU A 266 6.77 -9.58 18.80
C LEU A 266 6.39 -9.13 20.21
N ASP A 267 7.27 -9.34 21.15
CA ASP A 267 7.23 -8.84 22.52
C ASP A 267 8.45 -7.94 22.81
N HIS A 268 8.51 -7.31 23.98
CA HIS A 268 9.64 -6.46 24.37
C HIS A 268 10.98 -7.21 24.41
N ALA A 269 10.96 -8.47 24.82
CA ALA A 269 12.19 -9.27 24.95
C ALA A 269 12.79 -9.62 23.58
N LYS A 270 11.97 -9.82 22.55
CA LYS A 270 12.45 -10.03 21.17
C LYS A 270 12.81 -8.70 20.51
N LEU A 271 11.99 -7.67 20.71
CA LEU A 271 12.24 -6.32 20.18
C LEU A 271 13.55 -5.70 20.67
N SER A 272 14.03 -6.09 21.84
CA SER A 272 15.31 -5.59 22.37
C SER A 272 16.55 -6.00 21.54
N ALA A 273 16.42 -6.98 20.63
CA ALA A 273 17.47 -7.34 19.68
C ALA A 273 17.59 -6.34 18.51
N ALA A 274 16.53 -5.62 18.20
CA ALA A 274 16.54 -4.55 17.19
C ALA A 274 17.19 -3.27 17.78
N LYS A 275 17.47 -2.29 16.91
CA LYS A 275 17.98 -1.00 17.38
C LYS A 275 17.02 -0.34 18.39
N PRO A 276 17.53 0.46 19.34
CA PRO A 276 16.68 1.13 20.34
C PRO A 276 15.60 2.02 19.73
N ASP A 277 15.86 2.60 18.57
CA ASP A 277 14.96 3.45 17.80
C ASP A 277 14.26 2.70 16.66
N ALA A 278 14.27 1.37 16.68
CA ALA A 278 13.63 0.55 15.65
C ALA A 278 12.13 0.86 15.52
N LEU A 279 11.68 1.08 14.30
CA LEU A 279 10.29 1.37 13.99
C LEU A 279 9.48 0.08 13.95
N ILE A 280 8.31 0.06 14.59
CA ILE A 280 7.38 -1.06 14.58
C ILE A 280 6.26 -0.75 13.61
N MET A 281 6.00 -1.65 12.67
CA MET A 281 5.00 -1.51 11.62
C MET A 281 4.10 -2.75 11.53
N HIS A 282 2.85 -2.53 11.10
CA HIS A 282 1.89 -3.60 10.86
C HIS A 282 0.82 -3.13 9.86
N PRO A 283 0.53 -3.87 8.77
CA PRO A 283 -0.42 -3.42 7.73
C PRO A 283 -1.88 -3.44 8.19
N GLY A 284 -2.14 -4.03 9.37
CA GLY A 284 -3.49 -4.21 9.93
C GLY A 284 -4.42 -5.14 9.10
N PRO A 285 -5.49 -5.66 9.75
CA PRO A 285 -5.73 -5.63 11.19
C PRO A 285 -4.69 -6.44 11.94
N MET A 286 -4.34 -6.05 13.15
CA MET A 286 -3.47 -6.84 14.01
C MET A 286 -4.29 -7.75 14.92
N ASN A 287 -3.78 -8.95 15.18
CA ASN A 287 -4.30 -9.85 16.19
C ASN A 287 -3.38 -9.74 17.43
N ARG A 288 -3.80 -8.92 18.38
CA ARG A 288 -3.04 -8.70 19.62
C ARG A 288 -2.89 -10.01 20.41
N GLY A 289 -1.68 -10.29 20.87
CA GLY A 289 -1.35 -11.56 21.51
C GLY A 289 -1.18 -12.75 20.57
N VAL A 290 -1.19 -12.52 19.24
CA VAL A 290 -0.92 -13.54 18.22
C VAL A 290 0.38 -13.26 17.49
N GLU A 291 0.48 -12.15 16.74
CA GLU A 291 1.71 -11.76 16.07
C GLU A 291 2.44 -10.61 16.77
N ILE A 292 1.74 -9.84 17.61
CA ILE A 292 2.30 -8.69 18.31
C ILE A 292 1.65 -8.52 19.70
N ASP A 293 2.46 -8.23 20.70
CA ASP A 293 1.97 -7.87 22.04
C ASP A 293 1.31 -6.48 22.01
N THR A 294 0.26 -6.32 22.82
CA THR A 294 -0.48 -5.05 22.94
C THR A 294 0.43 -3.89 23.36
N VAL A 295 1.30 -4.11 24.34
CA VAL A 295 2.20 -3.06 24.84
C VAL A 295 3.20 -2.61 23.77
N VAL A 296 3.67 -3.54 22.93
CA VAL A 296 4.58 -3.24 21.81
C VAL A 296 3.84 -2.53 20.67
N ALA A 297 2.62 -2.95 20.36
CA ALA A 297 1.80 -2.33 19.32
C ALA A 297 1.42 -0.88 19.65
N ASP A 298 1.26 -0.57 20.93
CA ASP A 298 0.84 0.74 21.44
C ASP A 298 2.02 1.61 21.91
N ASP A 299 3.28 1.22 21.65
CA ASP A 299 4.48 2.00 21.97
C ASP A 299 4.47 3.33 21.17
N ILE A 300 4.18 4.44 21.85
CA ILE A 300 4.01 5.77 21.23
C ILE A 300 5.28 6.31 20.56
N HIS A 301 6.45 5.79 20.91
CA HIS A 301 7.73 6.25 20.35
C HIS A 301 8.15 5.47 19.11
N ARG A 302 7.88 4.16 19.10
CA ARG A 302 8.36 3.24 18.07
C ARG A 302 7.26 2.74 17.12
N SER A 303 6.01 2.67 17.57
CA SER A 303 4.91 2.19 16.71
C SER A 303 4.50 3.24 15.69
N ALA A 304 4.53 2.87 14.41
CA ALA A 304 4.04 3.70 13.30
C ALA A 304 2.72 3.18 12.71
N ILE A 305 2.05 2.26 13.40
CA ILE A 305 0.85 1.57 12.88
C ILE A 305 -0.28 2.54 12.54
N GLN A 306 -0.49 3.57 13.36
CA GLN A 306 -1.50 4.60 13.10
C GLN A 306 -1.07 5.53 11.96
N GLU A 307 0.21 5.88 11.89
CA GLU A 307 0.76 6.71 10.81
C GLU A 307 0.62 6.03 9.44
N GLN A 308 0.79 4.69 9.38
CA GLN A 308 0.56 3.93 8.14
C GLN A 308 -0.88 4.14 7.60
N VAL A 309 -1.87 4.26 8.48
CA VAL A 309 -3.26 4.52 8.06
C VAL A 309 -3.40 5.93 7.43
N GLU A 310 -2.78 6.95 8.03
CA GLU A 310 -2.74 8.31 7.50
C GLU A 310 -2.02 8.34 6.14
N MET A 311 -0.84 7.75 6.06
CA MET A 311 -0.06 7.67 4.81
C MET A 311 -0.84 6.94 3.71
N GLY A 312 -1.69 6.00 4.08
CA GLY A 312 -2.52 5.25 3.15
C GLY A 312 -3.46 6.12 2.32
N VAL A 313 -4.07 7.14 2.90
CA VAL A 313 -4.94 8.07 2.15
C VAL A 313 -4.11 8.92 1.19
N ALA A 314 -2.98 9.44 1.65
CA ALA A 314 -2.10 10.30 0.85
C ALA A 314 -1.51 9.55 -0.35
N VAL A 315 -1.03 8.32 -0.16
CA VAL A 315 -0.51 7.46 -1.24
C VAL A 315 -1.60 7.18 -2.27
N ARG A 316 -2.81 6.85 -1.84
CA ARG A 316 -3.91 6.57 -2.76
C ARG A 316 -4.33 7.82 -3.54
N MET A 317 -4.30 9.01 -2.92
CA MET A 317 -4.47 10.28 -3.65
C MET A 317 -3.38 10.46 -4.70
N ALA A 318 -2.12 10.20 -4.37
CA ALA A 318 -1.01 10.29 -5.32
C ALA A 318 -1.17 9.31 -6.49
N CYS A 319 -1.54 8.07 -6.23
CA CYS A 319 -1.78 7.08 -7.28
C CYS A 319 -2.92 7.50 -8.22
N LEU A 320 -4.03 7.99 -7.67
CA LEU A 320 -5.17 8.49 -8.46
C LEU A 320 -4.77 9.70 -9.32
N ASP A 321 -4.05 10.66 -8.74
CA ASP A 321 -3.56 11.85 -9.46
C ASP A 321 -2.64 11.45 -10.63
N VAL A 322 -1.65 10.63 -10.35
CA VAL A 322 -0.59 10.30 -11.33
C VAL A 322 -1.14 9.49 -12.50
N LEU A 323 -1.96 8.48 -12.22
CA LEU A 323 -2.54 7.61 -13.26
C LEU A 323 -3.53 8.32 -14.19
N THR A 324 -4.17 9.39 -13.71
CA THR A 324 -5.14 10.16 -14.51
C THR A 324 -4.54 11.35 -15.25
N ARG A 325 -3.28 11.70 -15.04
CA ARG A 325 -2.65 12.91 -15.64
C ARG A 325 -2.75 12.93 -17.15
N LYS A 326 -2.40 11.83 -17.80
CA LYS A 326 -2.43 11.75 -19.27
C LYS A 326 -3.84 11.96 -19.83
N ALA A 327 -4.87 11.39 -19.22
CA ALA A 327 -6.25 11.58 -19.63
C ALA A 327 -6.66 13.06 -19.48
N ARG A 328 -6.38 13.67 -18.33
CA ARG A 328 -6.67 15.09 -18.06
C ARG A 328 -5.94 16.06 -19.00
N GLU A 329 -4.68 15.78 -19.34
CA GLU A 329 -3.92 16.58 -20.29
C GLU A 329 -4.50 16.51 -21.72
N THR A 330 -5.03 15.34 -22.11
CA THR A 330 -5.68 15.15 -23.40
C THR A 330 -7.01 15.92 -23.47
N GLU A 331 -7.81 15.86 -22.40
CA GLU A 331 -9.07 16.64 -22.33
C GLU A 331 -8.83 18.15 -22.39
N LEU A 332 -7.84 18.67 -21.65
CA LEU A 332 -7.48 20.08 -21.70
C LEU A 332 -7.05 20.55 -23.10
N LYS A 333 -6.36 19.71 -23.87
CA LYS A 333 -5.98 20.01 -25.24
C LYS A 333 -7.18 20.02 -26.19
N ASN A 334 -8.12 19.11 -25.98
CA ASN A 334 -9.31 18.96 -26.83
C ASN A 334 -10.41 19.97 -26.46
N GLY A 335 -10.58 20.32 -25.17
CA GLY A 335 -11.57 21.27 -24.67
C GLY A 335 -11.22 22.75 -24.87
N GLY A 336 -9.95 23.06 -25.20
CA GLY A 336 -9.54 24.43 -25.54
C GLY A 336 -9.77 24.81 -27.01
N ALA A 337 -10.40 23.91 -27.80
CA ALA A 337 -10.75 24.11 -29.21
C ALA A 337 -12.26 24.28 -29.46
N ALA A 338 -13.08 24.49 -28.40
CA ALA A 338 -14.53 24.71 -28.49
C ALA A 338 -14.91 26.13 -28.06
#